data_9878d5b6e1060e3632be717d136cc281
#
_entry.id   9878d5b6e1060e3632be717d136cc281
#
_cell.length_a   1.000
_cell.length_b   1.000
_cell.length_c   1.000
_cell.angle_alpha   90.00
_cell.angle_beta   90.00
_cell.angle_gamma   90.00
#
_symmetry.space_group_name_H-M   'P 1'
#
loop_
_entity.id
_entity.type
_entity.pdbx_description
1 polymer ?
#
loop_
_entity_poly.entity_id
_entity_poly.type
_entity_poly.pdbx_seq_one_letter_code
_entity_poly.pdbx_strand_id
1 'polypeptide(L)' 'ERVVVVAELPGVEEKSIHIEVREDMLELAAEARDRKYHKEVLLPSPVNASTMESSCKNGVLEIRLTKKK' A
#
# COMPACT_ATOMS: atom_id res chain seq x y z
N GLU A 1 5.29 -16.39 -5.00
CA GLU A 1 4.16 -15.68 -5.53
C GLU A 1 3.95 -14.36 -4.84
N ARG A 2 3.52 -13.39 -5.59
CA ARG A 2 3.39 -12.04 -5.11
C ARG A 2 1.96 -11.51 -5.19
N VAL A 3 1.64 -10.63 -4.25
CA VAL A 3 0.45 -9.82 -4.33
C VAL A 3 0.90 -8.40 -4.65
N VAL A 4 0.30 -7.81 -5.67
CA VAL A 4 0.62 -6.44 -6.07
C VAL A 4 -0.62 -5.58 -5.89
N VAL A 5 -0.45 -4.47 -5.17
CA VAL A 5 -1.53 -3.52 -4.95
C VAL A 5 -1.12 -2.20 -5.58
N VAL A 6 -1.99 -1.65 -6.40
CA VAL A 6 -1.73 -0.37 -7.07
C VAL A 6 -2.78 0.64 -6.63
N ALA A 7 -2.32 1.80 -6.22
CA ALA A 7 -3.20 2.87 -5.78
C ALA A 7 -2.79 4.19 -6.42
N GLU A 8 -3.77 4.97 -6.84
CA GLU A 8 -3.51 6.29 -7.39
C GLU A 8 -3.66 7.33 -6.29
N LEU A 9 -2.59 8.06 -6.02
CA LEU A 9 -2.54 9.06 -4.96
C LEU A 9 -1.96 10.37 -5.52
N PRO A 10 -2.70 11.03 -6.40
CA PRO A 10 -2.17 12.24 -7.02
C PRO A 10 -1.89 13.35 -6.00
N GLY A 11 -0.73 13.97 -6.13
CA GLY A 11 -0.35 15.04 -5.24
C GLY A 11 0.23 14.61 -3.90
N VAL A 12 0.36 13.32 -3.66
CA VAL A 12 0.88 12.80 -2.39
C VAL A 12 2.37 12.53 -2.51
N GLU A 13 3.13 12.94 -1.50
CA GLU A 13 4.55 12.63 -1.43
C GLU A 13 4.74 11.27 -0.78
N GLU A 14 5.76 10.55 -1.23
CA GLU A 14 6.04 9.22 -0.72
C GLU A 14 6.20 9.19 0.80
N LYS A 15 6.85 10.20 1.36
CA LYS A 15 7.08 10.28 2.80
C LYS A 15 5.81 10.45 3.61
N SER A 16 4.71 10.83 2.96
CA SER A 16 3.42 11.01 3.64
C SER A 16 2.55 9.77 3.59
N ILE A 17 3.06 8.70 3.01
CA ILE A 17 2.31 7.46 2.83
C ILE A 17 2.62 6.51 3.96
N HIS A 18 1.57 6.00 4.61
CA HIS A 18 1.68 5.01 5.67
C HIS A 18 0.96 3.76 5.25
N ILE A 19 1.63 2.63 5.37
CA ILE A 19 1.08 1.34 4.96
C ILE A 19 1.19 0.40 6.14
N GLU A 20 0.09 -0.26 6.47
CA GLU A 20 0.07 -1.24 7.54
C GLU A 20 -0.57 -2.52 7.00
N VAL A 21 0.05 -3.65 7.27
CA VAL A 21 -0.43 -4.94 6.79
C VAL A 21 -0.62 -5.87 7.96
N ARG A 22 -1.80 -6.50 8.03
CA ARG A 22 -2.13 -7.50 9.04
C ARG A 22 -2.76 -8.69 8.34
N GLU A 23 -2.13 -9.83 8.42
CA GLU A 23 -2.64 -11.03 7.77
C GLU A 23 -2.96 -10.77 6.30
N ASP A 24 -4.24 -10.67 5.97
CA ASP A 24 -4.68 -10.41 4.60
C ASP A 24 -5.32 -9.03 4.43
N MET A 25 -5.13 -8.15 5.42
CA MET A 25 -5.69 -6.81 5.38
C MET A 25 -4.56 -5.79 5.21
N LEU A 26 -4.71 -4.93 4.23
CA LEU A 26 -3.76 -3.84 3.99
C LEU A 26 -4.47 -2.51 4.23
N GLU A 27 -3.88 -1.68 5.06
CA GLU A 27 -4.40 -0.36 5.33
C GLU A 27 -3.43 0.67 4.78
N LEU A 28 -3.96 1.58 4.00
CA LEU A 28 -3.17 2.62 3.35
C LEU A 28 -3.70 3.99 3.77
N ALA A 29 -2.80 4.83 4.28
CA ALA A 29 -3.14 6.19 4.63
C ALA A 29 -2.12 7.14 4.04
N ALA A 30 -2.58 8.25 3.52
CA ALA A 30 -1.70 9.24 2.91
C ALA A 30 -2.31 10.62 3.03
N GLU A 31 -1.46 11.64 3.07
CA GLU A 31 -1.90 13.03 3.14
C GLU A 31 -1.27 13.84 2.04
N ALA A 32 -2.08 14.63 1.38
CA ALA A 32 -1.63 15.69 0.51
C ALA A 32 -1.98 17.01 1.19
N ARG A 33 -1.60 18.12 0.57
CA ARG A 33 -1.75 19.44 1.17
C ARG A 33 -3.15 19.73 1.72
N ASP A 34 -4.18 19.34 0.97
CA ASP A 34 -5.57 19.63 1.35
C ASP A 34 -6.44 18.37 1.28
N ARG A 35 -5.84 17.20 1.18
CA ARG A 35 -6.57 15.95 1.05
C ARG A 35 -5.97 14.87 1.94
N LYS A 36 -6.84 13.99 2.38
CA LYS A 36 -6.43 12.79 3.10
C LYS A 36 -6.99 11.60 2.39
N TYR A 37 -6.16 10.58 2.25
CA TYR A 37 -6.57 9.32 1.63
C TYR A 37 -6.48 8.22 2.68
N HIS A 38 -7.48 7.38 2.69
CA HIS A 38 -7.49 6.22 3.58
C HIS A 38 -8.21 5.10 2.87
N LYS A 39 -7.56 3.96 2.77
CA LYS A 39 -8.16 2.78 2.14
C LYS A 39 -7.78 1.54 2.90
N GLU A 40 -8.72 0.61 2.94
CA GLU A 40 -8.48 -0.72 3.46
C GLU A 40 -8.71 -1.69 2.32
N VAL A 41 -7.77 -2.58 2.10
CA VAL A 41 -7.83 -3.53 1.00
C VAL A 41 -7.74 -4.93 1.58
N LEU A 42 -8.71 -5.77 1.23
CA LEU A 42 -8.67 -7.17 1.61
C LEU A 42 -7.90 -7.91 0.53
N LEU A 43 -6.78 -8.50 0.93
CA LEU A 43 -5.93 -9.21 -0.02
C LEU A 43 -6.46 -10.62 -0.26
N PRO A 44 -6.11 -11.23 -1.40
CA PRO A 44 -6.64 -12.56 -1.73
C PRO A 44 -6.13 -13.68 -0.82
N SER A 45 -5.07 -13.43 -0.10
CA SER A 45 -4.51 -14.41 0.84
C SER A 45 -3.63 -13.69 1.85
N PRO A 46 -3.35 -14.32 3.01
CA PRO A 46 -2.41 -13.73 3.94
C PRO A 46 -1.05 -13.53 3.28
N VAL A 47 -0.38 -12.46 3.67
CA VAL A 47 0.91 -12.11 3.11
C VAL A 47 1.94 -11.92 4.21
N ASN A 48 3.21 -11.99 3.82
CA ASN A 48 4.30 -11.78 4.75
C ASN A 48 4.68 -10.31 4.73
N ALA A 49 4.29 -9.59 5.78
CA ALA A 49 4.52 -8.15 5.87
C ALA A 49 6.00 -7.77 5.79
N SER A 50 6.89 -8.66 6.22
CA SER A 50 8.32 -8.35 6.19
C SER A 50 8.88 -8.30 4.78
N THR A 51 8.14 -8.79 3.79
CA THR A 51 8.58 -8.77 2.40
C THR A 51 8.04 -7.57 1.63
N MET A 52 7.31 -6.69 2.31
CA MET A 52 6.70 -5.56 1.63
C MET A 52 7.72 -4.64 0.98
N GLU A 53 7.48 -4.35 -0.29
CA GLU A 53 8.22 -3.35 -1.03
C GLU A 53 7.22 -2.39 -1.64
N SER A 54 7.57 -1.13 -1.68
CA SER A 54 6.67 -0.15 -2.26
C SER A 54 7.45 0.88 -3.06
N SER A 55 6.79 1.43 -4.06
CA SER A 55 7.35 2.52 -4.83
C SER A 55 6.21 3.47 -5.21
N CYS A 56 6.52 4.74 -5.23
CA CYS A 56 5.55 5.76 -5.62
C CYS A 56 6.16 6.59 -6.73
N LYS A 57 5.49 6.62 -7.87
CA LYS A 57 6.00 7.34 -9.02
C LYS A 57 4.85 7.97 -9.77
N ASN A 58 4.96 9.28 -10.00
CA ASN A 58 3.93 10.04 -10.73
C ASN A 58 2.52 9.87 -10.13
N GLY A 59 2.46 9.82 -8.79
CA GLY A 59 1.17 9.68 -8.12
C GLY A 59 0.61 8.27 -8.10
N VAL A 60 1.37 7.30 -8.57
CA VAL A 60 0.95 5.90 -8.54
C VAL A 60 1.80 5.15 -7.54
N LEU A 61 1.13 4.58 -6.54
CA LEU A 61 1.79 3.77 -5.52
C LEU A 61 1.62 2.30 -5.86
N GLU A 62 2.73 1.57 -5.87
CA GLU A 62 2.71 0.14 -6.08
C GLU A 62 3.29 -0.54 -4.83
N ILE A 63 2.56 -1.49 -4.31
CA ILE A 63 2.97 -2.25 -3.13
C ILE A 63 3.08 -3.71 -3.52
N ARG A 64 4.21 -4.32 -3.21
CA ARG A 64 4.48 -5.72 -3.53
C ARG A 64 4.72 -6.50 -2.26
N LEU A 65 4.05 -7.63 -2.15
CA LEU A 65 4.15 -8.50 -0.99
C LEU A 65 4.21 -9.96 -1.44
N THR A 66 4.89 -10.78 -0.64
CA THR A 66 4.95 -12.21 -0.91
C THR A 66 3.86 -12.92 -0.10
N LYS A 67 3.16 -13.84 -0.73
CA LYS A 67 2.13 -14.61 -0.03
C LYS A 67 2.74 -15.44 1.06
N LYS A 68 2.03 -15.52 2.15
CA LYS A 68 2.43 -16.34 3.29
C LYS A 68 2.10 -17.80 2.99
N LYS A 69 3.01 -18.66 3.32
CA LYS A 69 2.80 -20.11 3.11
C LYS A 69 2.08 -20.73 4.29
#